data_97f3c60104acd1c397b4b968a2034731
#
_entry.id   97f3c60104acd1c397b4b968a2034731
#
_cell.length_a   1.000
_cell.length_b   1.000
_cell.length_c   1.000
_cell.angle_alpha   90.00
_cell.angle_beta   90.00
_cell.angle_gamma   90.00
#
_symmetry.space_group_name_H-M   'P 1'
#
loop_
_entity.id
_entity.type
_entity.pdbx_description
1 polymer ?
#
loop_
_entity_poly.entity_id
_entity_poly.type
_entity_poly.pdbx_seq_one_letter_code
_entity_poly.pdbx_strand_id
1 'polypeptide(L)'
;MVVDEFTALLKDHPEYRDLFEHLARQGRSDRIQLVLATQSLTGVSLGQLESNLGWLIALKTANAQDSSAAIDTKDAYYLTQVGQGYLKVGGAEPKFFEAAHVYEPYFPPTISATRN
;
A
#
# COMPACT_ATOMS: atom_id res chain seq x y z
N MET A 1 2.67 -8.81 -11.59
CA MET A 1 1.39 -9.46 -11.25
C MET A 1 0.65 -8.61 -10.24
N VAL A 2 -0.59 -8.32 -10.51
CA VAL A 2 -1.44 -7.53 -9.60
C VAL A 2 -2.56 -8.41 -9.08
N VAL A 3 -2.73 -8.46 -7.76
CA VAL A 3 -3.82 -9.21 -7.12
C VAL A 3 -4.61 -8.24 -6.26
N ASP A 4 -5.81 -7.91 -6.69
CA ASP A 4 -6.73 -7.07 -5.92
C ASP A 4 -7.50 -7.96 -4.95
N GLU A 5 -7.78 -7.42 -3.77
CA GLU A 5 -8.45 -8.15 -2.68
C GLU A 5 -7.73 -9.45 -2.33
N PHE A 6 -6.40 -9.41 -2.23
CA PHE A 6 -5.61 -10.62 -1.99
C PHE A 6 -5.96 -11.29 -0.66
N THR A 7 -6.45 -10.54 0.32
CA THR A 7 -6.84 -11.13 1.62
C THR A 7 -8.05 -12.04 1.49
N ALA A 8 -9.00 -11.68 0.62
CA ALA A 8 -10.14 -12.56 0.33
C ALA A 8 -9.67 -13.85 -0.36
N LEU A 9 -8.75 -13.71 -1.31
CA LEU A 9 -8.17 -14.87 -1.99
C LEU A 9 -7.46 -15.80 -1.00
N LEU A 10 -6.69 -15.27 -0.08
CA LEU A 10 -5.99 -16.08 0.92
C LEU A 10 -6.91 -16.74 1.92
N LYS A 11 -8.06 -16.14 2.21
CA LYS A 11 -9.08 -16.77 3.08
C LYS A 11 -9.71 -17.98 2.40
N ASP A 12 -10.02 -17.86 1.12
CA ASP A 12 -10.65 -18.92 0.35
C ASP A 12 -9.64 -19.98 -0.11
N HIS A 13 -8.40 -19.55 -0.37
CA HIS A 13 -7.34 -20.39 -0.91
C HIS A 13 -6.03 -20.15 -0.16
N PRO A 14 -5.91 -20.64 1.09
CA PRO A 14 -4.68 -20.42 1.88
C PRO A 14 -3.42 -20.96 1.22
N GLU A 15 -3.56 -21.91 0.32
CA GLU A 15 -2.42 -22.50 -0.41
C GLU A 15 -1.69 -21.50 -1.29
N TYR A 16 -2.34 -20.41 -1.70
CA TYR A 16 -1.68 -19.38 -2.50
C TYR A 16 -0.69 -18.53 -1.72
N ARG A 17 -0.72 -18.62 -0.38
CA ARG A 17 0.22 -17.87 0.44
C ARG A 17 1.66 -18.17 0.12
N ASP A 18 1.97 -19.45 -0.05
CA ASP A 18 3.34 -19.87 -0.38
C ASP A 18 3.78 -19.32 -1.73
N LEU A 19 2.87 -19.28 -2.69
CA LEU A 19 3.15 -18.69 -4.00
C LEU A 19 3.48 -17.19 -3.86
N PHE A 20 2.69 -16.45 -3.11
CA PHE A 20 2.92 -15.03 -2.91
C PHE A 20 4.23 -14.77 -2.17
N GLU A 21 4.53 -15.56 -1.16
CA GLU A 21 5.80 -15.44 -0.43
C GLU A 21 6.99 -15.73 -1.34
N HIS A 22 6.87 -16.74 -2.18
CA HIS A 22 7.90 -17.07 -3.16
C HIS A 22 8.11 -15.92 -4.16
N LEU A 23 7.04 -15.38 -4.72
CA LEU A 23 7.12 -14.26 -5.67
C LEU A 23 7.67 -12.99 -5.01
N ALA A 24 7.28 -12.71 -3.78
CA ALA A 24 7.80 -11.56 -3.06
C ALA A 24 9.29 -11.69 -2.79
N ARG A 25 9.76 -12.92 -2.51
CA ARG A 25 11.15 -13.18 -2.18
C ARG A 25 12.05 -13.25 -3.41
N GLN A 26 11.57 -13.86 -4.49
CA GLN A 26 12.38 -14.15 -5.67
C GLN A 26 11.92 -13.48 -6.96
N GLY A 27 10.83 -12.77 -6.94
CA GLY A 27 10.26 -12.18 -8.16
C GLY A 27 11.22 -11.23 -8.86
N ARG A 28 12.07 -10.54 -8.10
CA ARG A 28 13.07 -9.65 -8.68
C ARG A 28 14.02 -10.40 -9.61
N SER A 29 14.50 -11.56 -9.20
CA SER A 29 15.39 -12.39 -10.03
C SER A 29 14.65 -12.91 -11.27
N ASP A 30 13.37 -13.20 -11.12
CA ASP A 30 12.53 -13.73 -12.18
C ASP A 30 11.87 -12.61 -13.01
N ARG A 31 12.20 -11.34 -12.72
CA ARG A 31 11.63 -10.17 -13.37
C ARG A 31 10.11 -10.07 -13.23
N ILE A 32 9.59 -10.50 -12.09
CA ILE A 32 8.18 -10.41 -11.75
C ILE A 32 8.03 -9.44 -10.59
N GLN A 33 7.16 -8.44 -10.76
CA GLN A 33 6.74 -7.59 -9.65
C GLN A 33 5.38 -8.04 -9.16
N LEU A 34 5.26 -8.12 -7.84
CA LEU A 34 4.01 -8.49 -7.18
C LEU A 34 3.41 -7.24 -6.55
N VAL A 35 2.17 -6.93 -6.93
CA VAL A 35 1.39 -5.84 -6.34
C VAL A 35 0.16 -6.45 -5.71
N LEU A 36 0.04 -6.30 -4.40
CA LEU A 36 -1.08 -6.82 -3.63
C LEU A 36 -1.90 -5.66 -3.09
N ALA A 37 -3.19 -5.69 -3.32
CA ALA A 37 -4.11 -4.67 -2.84
C ALA A 37 -5.25 -5.31 -2.03
N THR A 38 -5.70 -4.60 -1.01
CA THR A 38 -6.83 -5.02 -0.21
C THR A 38 -7.46 -3.82 0.49
N GLN A 39 -8.71 -3.95 0.86
CA GLN A 39 -9.41 -2.93 1.65
C GLN A 39 -9.20 -3.12 3.16
N SER A 40 -8.85 -4.31 3.60
CA SER A 40 -8.65 -4.61 5.01
C SER A 40 -7.68 -5.75 5.20
N LEU A 41 -6.88 -5.66 6.26
CA LEU A 41 -5.98 -6.73 6.69
C LEU A 41 -6.57 -7.52 7.86
N THR A 42 -7.79 -7.24 8.24
CA THR A 42 -8.46 -7.91 9.37
C THR A 42 -8.56 -9.41 9.10
N GLY A 43 -8.11 -10.20 10.07
CA GLY A 43 -8.19 -11.66 9.98
C GLY A 43 -7.12 -12.30 9.11
N VAL A 44 -6.17 -11.52 8.62
CA VAL A 44 -5.04 -12.03 7.83
C VAL A 44 -3.74 -11.58 8.47
N SER A 45 -2.86 -12.53 8.73
CA SER A 45 -1.50 -12.21 9.16
C SER A 45 -0.60 -12.17 7.94
N LEU A 46 0.13 -11.09 7.75
CA LEU A 46 1.08 -10.98 6.65
C LEU A 46 2.33 -11.82 6.88
N GLY A 47 2.80 -11.91 8.13
CA GLY A 47 3.92 -12.76 8.49
C GLY A 47 5.14 -12.57 7.60
N GLN A 48 5.64 -13.66 7.06
CA GLN A 48 6.81 -13.66 6.18
C GLN A 48 6.59 -12.88 4.90
N LEU A 49 5.35 -12.77 4.44
CA LEU A 49 5.04 -12.00 3.23
C LEU A 49 5.42 -10.54 3.42
N GLU A 50 5.07 -9.95 4.57
CA GLU A 50 5.38 -8.56 4.86
C GLU A 50 6.88 -8.27 4.77
N SER A 51 7.70 -9.14 5.33
CA SER A 51 9.14 -8.93 5.37
C SER A 51 9.79 -8.95 3.98
N ASN A 52 9.12 -9.53 3.00
CA ASN A 52 9.61 -9.60 1.63
C ASN A 52 8.98 -8.53 0.71
N LEU A 53 8.02 -7.77 1.21
CA LEU A 53 7.46 -6.65 0.46
C LEU A 53 8.36 -5.42 0.64
N GLY A 54 8.79 -4.84 -0.45
CA GLY A 54 9.68 -3.68 -0.39
C GLY A 54 8.97 -2.40 0.00
N TRP A 55 7.72 -2.25 -0.44
CA TRP A 55 6.94 -1.02 -0.24
C TRP A 55 5.56 -1.37 0.29
N LEU A 56 5.11 -0.56 1.24
CA LEU A 56 3.75 -0.63 1.77
C LEU A 56 3.12 0.74 1.62
N ILE A 57 1.94 0.79 1.02
CA ILE A 57 1.19 2.03 0.85
C ILE A 57 -0.12 1.87 1.60
N ALA A 58 -0.39 2.80 2.50
CA ALA A 58 -1.65 2.84 3.23
C ALA A 58 -2.41 4.12 2.86
N LEU A 59 -3.56 3.95 2.27
CA LEU A 59 -4.53 5.02 2.12
C LEU A 59 -5.43 5.05 3.36
N LYS A 60 -6.45 5.90 3.37
CA LYS A 60 -7.39 5.95 4.49
C LYS A 60 -7.90 4.56 4.83
N THR A 61 -7.67 4.11 6.04
CA THR A 61 -8.15 2.81 6.51
C THR A 61 -9.48 2.96 7.24
N ALA A 62 -10.23 1.87 7.30
CA ALA A 62 -11.54 1.84 7.96
C ALA A 62 -11.42 1.86 9.48
N ASN A 63 -10.30 1.37 10.01
CA ASN A 63 -10.05 1.33 11.44
C ASN A 63 -8.56 1.50 11.72
N ALA A 64 -8.24 1.76 12.98
CA ALA A 64 -6.86 2.01 13.39
C ALA A 64 -6.00 0.75 13.31
N GLN A 65 -6.59 -0.42 13.50
CA GLN A 65 -5.86 -1.68 13.45
C GLN A 65 -5.33 -1.97 12.04
N ASP A 66 -6.11 -1.69 11.01
CA ASP A 66 -5.65 -1.86 9.63
C ASP A 66 -4.47 -0.93 9.32
N SER A 67 -4.51 0.30 9.81
CA SER A 67 -3.38 1.20 9.66
C SER A 67 -2.13 0.66 10.36
N SER A 68 -2.27 0.22 11.60
CA SER A 68 -1.14 -0.34 12.34
C SER A 68 -0.58 -1.60 11.70
N ALA A 69 -1.43 -2.43 11.14
CA ALA A 69 -1.00 -3.65 10.44
C ALA A 69 -0.23 -3.34 9.16
N ALA A 70 -0.57 -2.24 8.48
CA ALA A 70 0.08 -1.87 7.22
C ALA A 70 1.38 -1.09 7.45
N ILE A 71 1.35 -0.08 8.31
CA ILE A 71 2.47 0.89 8.42
C ILE A 71 2.97 1.09 9.84
N ASP A 72 2.58 0.23 10.77
CA ASP A 72 3.00 0.23 12.19
C ASP A 72 2.52 1.45 12.99
N THR A 73 1.71 2.31 12.40
CA THR A 73 1.11 3.46 13.08
C THR A 73 -0.38 3.56 12.74
N LYS A 74 -1.11 4.35 13.55
CA LYS A 74 -2.53 4.60 13.32
C LYS A 74 -2.78 5.75 12.35
N ASP A 75 -1.74 6.34 11.79
CA ASP A 75 -1.83 7.60 11.06
C ASP A 75 -2.72 7.52 9.82
N ALA A 76 -2.73 6.40 9.12
CA ALA A 76 -3.57 6.23 7.94
C ALA A 76 -5.07 6.26 8.28
N TYR A 77 -5.44 5.86 9.49
CA TYR A 77 -6.83 5.96 9.93
C TYR A 77 -7.29 7.42 10.06
N TYR A 78 -6.38 8.33 10.38
CA TYR A 78 -6.70 9.75 10.59
C TYR A 78 -6.57 10.60 9.34
N LEU A 79 -6.31 10.01 8.18
CA LEU A 79 -6.33 10.75 6.92
C LEU A 79 -7.73 11.29 6.64
N THR A 80 -7.80 12.52 6.14
CA THR A 80 -9.07 13.23 6.00
C THR A 80 -9.49 13.49 4.56
N GLN A 81 -8.57 13.38 3.61
CA GLN A 81 -8.85 13.76 2.23
C GLN A 81 -8.47 12.66 1.26
N VAL A 82 -9.22 12.62 0.15
CA VAL A 82 -8.91 11.72 -0.96
C VAL A 82 -7.55 12.08 -1.53
N GLY A 83 -6.79 11.06 -1.88
CA GLY A 83 -5.44 11.23 -2.44
C GLY A 83 -4.32 11.27 -1.41
N GLN A 84 -4.64 11.38 -0.14
CA GLN A 84 -3.65 11.29 0.92
C GLN A 84 -3.29 9.85 1.23
N GLY A 85 -2.04 9.62 1.61
CA GLY A 85 -1.58 8.31 2.01
C GLY A 85 -0.23 8.34 2.69
N TYR A 86 0.22 7.17 3.09
CA TYR A 86 1.53 6.95 3.68
C TYR A 86 2.27 5.88 2.90
N LEU A 87 3.54 6.14 2.64
CA LEU A 87 4.46 5.18 2.03
C LEU A 87 5.49 4.75 3.06
N LYS A 88 5.61 3.45 3.26
CA LYS A 88 6.64 2.86 4.09
C LYS A 88 7.56 2.03 3.21
N VAL A 89 8.85 2.32 3.25
CA VAL A 89 9.87 1.61 2.47
C VAL A 89 10.77 0.85 3.44
N GLY A 90 10.76 -0.47 3.33
CA GLY A 90 11.53 -1.34 4.21
C GLY A 90 11.16 -1.12 5.67
N GLY A 91 12.17 -1.00 6.55
CA GLY A 91 11.95 -0.74 7.96
C GLY A 91 11.87 0.74 8.34
N ALA A 92 11.84 1.63 7.36
CA ALA A 92 11.79 3.07 7.61
C ALA A 92 10.44 3.51 8.14
N GLU A 93 10.39 4.72 8.72
CA GLU A 93 9.13 5.31 9.15
C GLU A 93 8.24 5.66 7.96
N PRO A 94 6.91 5.53 8.09
CA PRO A 94 5.99 5.93 7.04
C PRO A 94 6.12 7.40 6.70
N LYS A 95 6.06 7.72 5.41
CA LYS A 95 6.10 9.10 4.91
C LYS A 95 4.76 9.47 4.30
N PHE A 96 4.24 10.62 4.71
CA PHE A 96 3.00 11.17 4.16
C PHE A 96 3.21 11.61 2.71
N PHE A 97 2.19 11.38 1.87
CA PHE A 97 2.15 11.90 0.52
C PHE A 97 0.74 12.31 0.13
N GLU A 98 0.64 13.16 -0.88
CA GLU A 98 -0.61 13.51 -1.53
C GLU A 98 -0.49 13.23 -3.03
N ALA A 99 -1.45 12.46 -3.55
CA ALA A 99 -1.52 12.20 -4.97
C ALA A 99 -2.30 13.31 -5.67
N ALA A 100 -2.01 13.51 -6.95
CA ALA A 100 -2.75 14.46 -7.77
C ALA A 100 -4.21 14.03 -7.92
N HIS A 101 -5.11 15.00 -7.96
CA HIS A 101 -6.53 14.75 -8.16
C HIS A 101 -6.84 14.68 -9.65
N VAL A 102 -7.25 13.51 -10.12
CA VAL A 102 -7.52 13.28 -11.54
C VAL A 102 -8.78 14.00 -12.02
N TYR A 103 -9.73 14.21 -11.12
CA TYR A 103 -11.04 14.75 -11.46
C TYR A 103 -11.16 16.25 -11.24
N GLU A 104 -10.11 16.91 -10.78
CA GLU A 104 -10.12 18.35 -10.61
C GLU A 104 -9.77 19.03 -11.92
N PRO A 105 -10.34 20.24 -12.17
CA PRO A 105 -9.98 21.01 -13.36
C PRO A 105 -8.50 21.31 -13.39
N TYR A 106 -7.92 21.23 -14.56
CA TYR A 106 -6.54 21.61 -14.75
C TYR A 106 -6.40 23.10 -14.83
N PHE A 107 -5.55 23.66 -14.00
CA PHE A 107 -5.17 25.07 -14.05
C PHE A 107 -3.73 25.15 -14.48
N PRO A 108 -3.45 25.68 -15.70
CA PRO A 108 -2.05 25.78 -16.14
C PRO A 108 -1.24 26.62 -15.15
N PRO A 109 0.02 26.27 -14.91
CA PRO A 109 0.85 27.09 -14.06
C PRO A 109 1.00 28.48 -14.65
N THR A 110 0.91 29.50 -13.80
CA THR A 110 1.17 30.87 -14.23
C THR A 110 2.66 31.07 -14.42
N ILE A 111 3.00 32.02 -15.27
CA ILE A 111 4.39 32.38 -15.49
C ILE A 111 4.99 33.06 -14.25
N SER A 112 4.16 33.54 -13.38
CA SER A 112 4.59 34.11 -12.14
C SER A 112 5.48 33.08 -11.45
N ALA A 113 6.72 33.33 -11.47
CA ALA A 113 7.72 32.36 -11.04
C ALA A 113 7.80 32.22 -9.54
N THR A 114 6.80 32.63 -8.83
CA THR A 114 6.79 32.51 -7.39
C THR A 114 6.66 31.08 -6.91
N ARG A 115 6.43 30.18 -7.81
CA ARG A 115 6.42 28.78 -7.41
C ARG A 115 7.83 28.26 -7.40
N ASN A 116 8.18 27.72 -6.35
CA ASN A 116 9.50 27.15 -6.13
C ASN A 116 9.40 25.71 -5.72
#